data_a982787ed4572373171070e4ebcc5cc5
#
_entry.id   a982787ed4572373171070e4ebcc5cc5
#
_cell.length_a   1.000
_cell.length_b   1.000
_cell.length_c   1.000
_cell.angle_alpha   90.00
_cell.angle_beta   90.00
_cell.angle_gamma   90.00
#
_symmetry.space_group_name_H-M   'P 1'
#
loop_
_entity.id
_entity.type
_entity.pdbx_description
1 polymer ?
#
loop_
_entity_poly.entity_id
_entity_poly.type
_entity_poly.pdbx_seq_one_letter_code
_entity_poly.pdbx_strand_id
1 'polypeptide(L)'
;MDYISIDNFEGPLDLLLHLVKESNIDIFDIKVEEITDKYLDYINHEENLNINISSSYLVMAAELMYLKSKLLLPSNKKEEDNSEEDEEITRENLINKLLEYKKYKEMTPVFKELEEERKKIYIKAPEKVS
;
A
#
# COMPACT_ATOMS: atom_id res chain seq x y z
N MET A 1 5.71 12.18 -16.46
CA MET A 1 5.75 11.46 -15.18
C MET A 1 6.25 10.04 -15.39
N ASP A 2 7.20 9.66 -14.60
CA ASP A 2 7.78 8.34 -14.73
C ASP A 2 7.04 7.36 -13.86
N TYR A 3 6.48 6.34 -14.49
CA TYR A 3 5.79 5.28 -13.76
C TYR A 3 6.74 4.14 -13.47
N ILE A 4 6.80 3.76 -12.21
CA ILE A 4 7.52 2.57 -11.82
C ILE A 4 6.59 1.39 -12.06
N SER A 5 7.11 0.32 -12.65
CA SER A 5 6.26 -0.84 -12.90
C SER A 5 5.63 -1.36 -11.62
N ILE A 6 4.38 -1.79 -11.72
CA ILE A 6 3.65 -2.28 -10.55
C ILE A 6 4.34 -3.49 -9.93
N ASP A 7 5.10 -4.23 -10.72
CA ASP A 7 5.83 -5.38 -10.22
C ASP A 7 6.93 -5.01 -9.25
N ASN A 8 7.34 -3.76 -9.23
CA ASN A 8 8.40 -3.30 -8.33
C ASN A 8 7.87 -2.94 -6.95
N PHE A 9 6.57 -2.96 -6.78
CA PHE A 9 5.98 -2.69 -5.47
C PHE A 9 5.65 -4.01 -4.78
N GLU A 10 5.74 -4.01 -3.46
CA GLU A 10 5.45 -5.21 -2.68
C GLU A 10 3.97 -5.46 -2.49
N GLY A 11 3.14 -4.53 -2.91
CA GLY A 11 1.71 -4.66 -2.80
C GLY A 11 1.04 -3.31 -2.89
N PRO A 12 -0.28 -3.27 -2.76
CA PRO A 12 -1.01 -2.02 -2.93
C PRO A 12 -0.68 -0.97 -1.88
N LEU A 13 -0.34 -1.36 -0.67
CA LEU A 13 0.04 -0.37 0.33
C LEU A 13 1.36 0.29 -0.03
N ASP A 14 2.27 -0.48 -0.62
CA ASP A 14 3.54 0.09 -1.08
C ASP A 14 3.29 1.11 -2.18
N LEU A 15 2.41 0.79 -3.11
CA LEU A 15 2.06 1.72 -4.16
C LEU A 15 1.42 2.98 -3.60
N LEU A 16 0.49 2.82 -2.66
CA LEU A 16 -0.15 3.98 -2.04
C LEU A 16 0.86 4.86 -1.33
N LEU A 17 1.78 4.24 -0.60
CA LEU A 17 2.81 5.00 0.09
C LEU A 17 3.66 5.80 -0.89
N HIS A 18 3.98 5.18 -2.02
CA HIS A 18 4.73 5.85 -3.08
C HIS A 18 3.96 7.06 -3.61
N LEU A 19 2.65 6.89 -3.84
CA LEU A 19 1.83 7.99 -4.36
C LEU A 19 1.72 9.12 -3.35
N VAL A 20 1.61 8.79 -2.07
CA VAL A 20 1.57 9.81 -1.02
C VAL A 20 2.87 10.60 -1.02
N LYS A 21 4.00 9.91 -1.13
CA LYS A 21 5.29 10.57 -1.15
C LYS A 21 5.44 11.47 -2.37
N GLU A 22 4.99 11.00 -3.50
CA GLU A 22 5.07 11.80 -4.72
C GLU A 22 4.21 13.03 -4.66
N SER A 23 3.11 12.95 -3.93
CA SER A 23 2.22 14.09 -3.76
C SER A 23 2.75 15.08 -2.74
N ASN A 24 3.82 14.71 -2.06
CA ASN A 24 4.48 15.56 -1.08
C ASN A 24 3.55 15.98 0.05
N ILE A 25 2.73 15.05 0.50
CA ILE A 25 1.82 15.27 1.61
C ILE A 25 2.12 14.30 2.74
N ASP A 26 1.71 14.71 3.94
CA ASP A 26 1.83 13.83 5.11
C ASP A 26 0.75 12.76 5.06
N ILE A 27 1.09 11.58 5.54
CA ILE A 27 0.12 10.48 5.60
C ILE A 27 -1.13 10.90 6.38
N PHE A 28 -0.94 11.67 7.44
CA PHE A 28 -2.07 12.13 8.25
C PHE A 28 -2.98 13.10 7.52
N ASP A 29 -2.48 13.72 6.46
CA ASP A 29 -3.23 14.71 5.69
C ASP A 29 -3.78 14.15 4.40
N ILE A 30 -3.83 12.84 4.26
CA ILE A 30 -4.32 12.21 3.05
C ILE A 30 -5.73 12.63 2.73
N LYS A 31 -5.95 12.99 1.48
CA LYS A 31 -7.27 13.22 0.94
C LYS A 31 -7.66 12.01 0.13
N VAL A 32 -8.64 11.27 0.62
CA VAL A 32 -9.00 10.00 0.02
C VAL A 32 -9.39 10.15 -1.44
N GLU A 33 -10.13 11.21 -1.77
CA GLU A 33 -10.54 11.42 -3.15
C GLU A 33 -9.34 11.52 -4.08
N GLU A 34 -8.37 12.31 -3.71
CA GLU A 34 -7.20 12.51 -4.55
C GLU A 34 -6.32 11.27 -4.66
N ILE A 35 -6.11 10.61 -3.54
CA ILE A 35 -5.24 9.43 -3.57
C ILE A 35 -5.91 8.27 -4.31
N THR A 36 -7.23 8.18 -4.21
CA THR A 36 -7.98 7.17 -4.94
C THR A 36 -7.82 7.39 -6.44
N ASP A 37 -8.01 8.62 -6.87
CA ASP A 37 -7.90 8.94 -8.30
C ASP A 37 -6.49 8.63 -8.82
N LYS A 38 -5.48 8.97 -8.05
CA LYS A 38 -4.11 8.66 -8.46
C LYS A 38 -3.85 7.18 -8.52
N TYR A 39 -4.38 6.45 -7.56
CA TYR A 39 -4.21 5.01 -7.54
C TYR A 39 -4.88 4.37 -8.75
N LEU A 40 -6.10 4.78 -9.05
CA LEU A 40 -6.81 4.24 -10.20
C LEU A 40 -6.11 4.59 -11.52
N ASP A 41 -5.58 5.81 -11.62
CA ASP A 41 -4.83 6.18 -12.80
C ASP A 41 -3.61 5.28 -12.99
N TYR A 42 -2.95 4.96 -11.90
CA TYR A 42 -1.78 4.11 -11.95
C TYR A 42 -2.16 2.71 -12.44
N ILE A 43 -3.22 2.15 -11.88
CA ILE A 43 -3.68 0.83 -12.29
C ILE A 43 -4.07 0.83 -13.76
N ASN A 44 -4.80 1.86 -14.20
CA ASN A 44 -5.21 1.97 -15.59
C ASN A 44 -4.02 2.06 -16.54
N HIS A 45 -3.01 2.80 -16.12
CA HIS A 45 -1.80 2.92 -16.93
C HIS A 45 -1.14 1.57 -17.13
N GLU A 46 -1.04 0.79 -16.06
CA GLU A 46 -0.42 -0.54 -16.14
C GLU A 46 -1.25 -1.48 -16.98
N GLU A 47 -2.57 -1.41 -16.88
CA GLU A 47 -3.44 -2.23 -17.69
C GLU A 47 -3.28 -1.91 -19.18
N ASN A 48 -3.11 -0.64 -19.48
CA ASN A 48 -2.91 -0.23 -20.87
C ASN A 48 -1.60 -0.77 -21.45
N LEU A 49 -0.67 -1.09 -20.60
CA LEU A 49 0.59 -1.70 -21.01
C LEU A 49 0.50 -3.22 -21.07
N ASN A 50 -0.71 -3.76 -20.91
CA ASN A 50 -0.95 -5.20 -20.90
C ASN A 50 -0.24 -5.93 -19.78
N ILE A 51 -0.07 -5.25 -18.66
CA ILE A 51 0.53 -5.86 -17.48
C ILE A 51 -0.57 -6.46 -16.64
N ASN A 52 -0.38 -7.69 -16.21
CA ASN A 52 -1.35 -8.36 -15.37
C ASN A 52 -1.34 -7.75 -13.98
N ILE A 53 -2.52 -7.36 -13.53
CA ILE A 53 -2.68 -6.74 -12.22
C ILE A 53 -3.14 -7.80 -11.23
N SER A 54 -2.41 -7.99 -10.16
CA SER A 54 -2.78 -8.98 -9.17
C SER A 54 -4.06 -8.57 -8.44
N SER A 55 -4.76 -9.58 -7.91
CA SER A 55 -6.04 -9.34 -7.28
C SER A 55 -5.94 -8.42 -6.06
N SER A 56 -4.82 -8.43 -5.36
CA SER A 56 -4.67 -7.57 -4.19
C SER A 56 -4.74 -6.09 -4.57
N TYR A 57 -4.23 -5.73 -5.75
CA TYR A 57 -4.33 -4.36 -6.21
C TYR A 57 -5.75 -4.00 -6.58
N LEU A 58 -6.48 -4.94 -7.15
CA LEU A 58 -7.87 -4.71 -7.53
C LEU A 58 -8.77 -4.63 -6.30
N VAL A 59 -8.48 -5.43 -5.28
CA VAL A 59 -9.22 -5.34 -4.03
C VAL A 59 -9.00 -3.98 -3.39
N MET A 60 -7.77 -3.51 -3.37
CA MET A 60 -7.48 -2.19 -2.82
C MET A 60 -8.20 -1.10 -3.61
N ALA A 61 -8.24 -1.23 -4.94
CA ALA A 61 -8.96 -0.27 -5.77
C ALA A 61 -10.43 -0.21 -5.35
N ALA A 62 -11.05 -1.37 -5.16
CA ALA A 62 -12.45 -1.41 -4.74
C ALA A 62 -12.64 -0.79 -3.37
N GLU A 63 -11.73 -1.07 -2.45
CA GLU A 63 -11.81 -0.49 -1.12
C GLU A 63 -11.68 1.04 -1.15
N LEU A 64 -10.77 1.54 -1.96
CA LEU A 64 -10.59 2.98 -2.08
C LEU A 64 -11.80 3.64 -2.71
N MET A 65 -12.36 3.01 -3.74
CA MET A 65 -13.55 3.54 -4.39
C MET A 65 -14.72 3.56 -3.42
N TYR A 66 -14.85 2.51 -2.64
CA TYR A 66 -15.90 2.45 -1.63
C TYR A 66 -15.72 3.55 -0.59
N LEU A 67 -14.49 3.71 -0.10
CA LEU A 67 -14.21 4.73 0.89
C LEU A 67 -14.45 6.13 0.33
N LYS A 68 -14.03 6.36 -0.89
CA LYS A 68 -14.27 7.66 -1.53
C LYS A 68 -15.75 7.95 -1.60
N SER A 69 -16.54 6.98 -2.05
CA SER A 69 -17.98 7.14 -2.15
C SER A 69 -18.61 7.42 -0.80
N LYS A 70 -18.17 6.69 0.21
CA LYS A 70 -18.72 6.84 1.54
C LYS A 70 -18.46 8.24 2.10
N LEU A 71 -17.27 8.75 1.88
CA LEU A 71 -16.91 10.07 2.40
C LEU A 71 -17.61 11.20 1.65
N LEU A 72 -18.06 10.95 0.43
CA LEU A 72 -18.79 11.96 -0.34
C LEU A 72 -20.29 11.93 -0.10
N LEU A 73 -20.76 10.94 0.65
CA LEU A 73 -22.19 10.85 0.95
C LEU A 73 -22.58 11.84 2.05
N PRO A 74 -23.87 12.24 2.07
CA PRO A 74 -24.35 13.11 3.14
C PRO A 74 -24.13 12.47 4.51
N SER A 75 -23.88 13.32 5.51
CA SER A 75 -23.53 12.83 6.84
C SER A 75 -24.62 12.01 7.52
N ASN A 76 -25.87 12.20 7.13
CA ASN A 76 -26.96 11.48 7.79
C ASN A 76 -26.92 9.97 7.53
N LYS A 77 -26.16 9.53 6.56
CA LYS A 77 -26.05 8.12 6.28
C LYS A 77 -25.03 7.42 7.15
N LYS A 78 -24.23 8.16 7.85
CA LYS A 78 -23.22 7.57 8.72
C LYS A 78 -23.80 6.78 9.87
N GLU A 79 -24.95 7.18 10.33
CA GLU A 79 -25.57 6.52 11.47
C GLU A 79 -26.00 5.09 11.12
N GLU A 80 -26.46 4.88 9.91
CA GLU A 80 -26.91 3.57 9.49
C GLU A 80 -25.76 2.59 9.35
N ASP A 81 -24.60 3.08 9.05
CA ASP A 81 -23.46 2.24 8.77
C ASP A 81 -22.58 1.96 9.98
N ASN A 82 -22.91 2.56 11.11
CA ASN A 82 -22.06 2.44 12.30
C ASN A 82 -21.80 1.00 12.72
N SER A 83 -22.82 0.15 12.61
CA SER A 83 -22.66 -1.22 13.06
C SER A 83 -21.82 -2.05 12.12
N GLU A 84 -21.69 -1.63 10.87
CA GLU A 84 -20.95 -2.36 9.88
C GLU A 84 -19.55 -1.83 9.66
N GLU A 85 -19.27 -0.67 10.23
CA GLU A 85 -17.97 -0.04 9.98
C GLU A 85 -16.79 -0.74 10.61
N ASP A 86 -17.05 -1.65 11.52
CA ASP A 86 -15.98 -2.32 12.20
C ASP A 86 -15.10 -3.13 11.25
N GLU A 87 -15.71 -3.65 10.19
CA GLU A 87 -14.97 -4.48 9.24
C GLU A 87 -14.63 -3.75 7.95
N GLU A 88 -15.08 -2.51 7.81
CA GLU A 88 -14.86 -1.77 6.59
C GLU A 88 -13.66 -0.88 6.70
N ILE A 89 -13.06 -0.60 5.54
CA ILE A 89 -11.96 0.35 5.51
C ILE A 89 -12.51 1.75 5.76
N THR A 90 -11.85 2.48 6.63
CA THR A 90 -12.15 3.88 6.88
C THR A 90 -10.88 4.68 6.61
N ARG A 91 -11.02 6.01 6.55
CA ARG A 91 -9.86 6.85 6.36
C ARG A 91 -8.82 6.62 7.46
N GLU A 92 -9.30 6.48 8.69
CA GLU A 92 -8.39 6.24 9.81
C GLU A 92 -7.70 4.89 9.70
N ASN A 93 -8.44 3.87 9.30
CA ASN A 93 -7.84 2.55 9.10
C ASN A 93 -6.81 2.57 7.98
N LEU A 94 -7.11 3.31 6.92
CA LEU A 94 -6.18 3.43 5.82
C LEU A 94 -4.89 4.10 6.27
N ILE A 95 -5.02 5.20 7.02
CA ILE A 95 -3.86 5.89 7.54
C ILE A 95 -3.04 4.97 8.43
N ASN A 96 -3.70 4.22 9.30
CA ASN A 96 -3.00 3.29 10.19
C ASN A 96 -2.27 2.21 9.41
N LYS A 97 -2.89 1.68 8.38
CA LYS A 97 -2.25 0.66 7.56
C LYS A 97 -1.02 1.22 6.85
N LEU A 98 -1.13 2.45 6.36
CA LEU A 98 0.01 3.07 5.69
C LEU A 98 1.14 3.36 6.65
N LEU A 99 0.81 3.78 7.86
CA LEU A 99 1.85 4.02 8.87
C LEU A 99 2.54 2.74 9.27
N GLU A 100 1.78 1.67 9.44
CA GLU A 100 2.36 0.39 9.78
C GLU A 100 3.26 -0.12 8.67
N TYR A 101 2.80 0.03 7.43
CA TYR A 101 3.60 -0.42 6.30
C TYR A 101 4.87 0.41 6.15
N LYS A 102 4.75 1.71 6.36
CA LYS A 102 5.91 2.59 6.31
C LYS A 102 6.96 2.17 7.33
N LYS A 103 6.50 1.85 8.53
CA LYS A 103 7.39 1.40 9.59
C LYS A 103 8.08 0.10 9.20
N TYR A 104 7.29 -0.83 8.68
CA TYR A 104 7.84 -2.10 8.22
C TYR A 104 8.90 -1.87 7.15
N LYS A 105 8.60 -1.01 6.21
CA LYS A 105 9.51 -0.75 5.11
C LYS A 105 10.81 -0.09 5.57
N GLU A 106 10.71 0.77 6.57
CA GLU A 106 11.91 1.42 7.11
C GLU A 106 12.80 0.43 7.83
N MET A 107 12.23 -0.62 8.38
CA MET A 107 13.01 -1.63 9.07
C MET A 107 13.54 -2.72 8.14
N THR A 108 13.01 -2.81 6.94
CA THR A 108 13.40 -3.85 6.00
C THR A 108 14.89 -3.87 5.70
N PRO A 109 15.54 -2.74 5.47
CA PRO A 109 16.99 -2.77 5.22
C PRO A 109 17.80 -3.36 6.37
N VAL A 110 17.37 -3.07 7.60
CA VAL A 110 18.05 -3.63 8.77
C VAL A 110 17.90 -5.13 8.80
N PHE A 111 16.70 -5.63 8.57
CA PHE A 111 16.47 -7.07 8.55
C PHE A 111 17.27 -7.75 7.45
N LYS A 112 17.36 -7.11 6.30
CA LYS A 112 18.12 -7.67 5.19
C LYS A 112 19.59 -7.79 5.52
N GLU A 113 20.12 -6.78 6.18
CA GLU A 113 21.51 -6.83 6.60
C GLU A 113 21.77 -7.98 7.56
N LEU A 114 20.89 -8.15 8.52
CA LEU A 114 21.01 -9.23 9.47
C LEU A 114 20.91 -10.59 8.79
N GLU A 115 20.01 -10.70 7.83
CA GLU A 115 19.87 -11.93 7.08
C GLU A 115 21.11 -12.25 6.28
N GLU A 116 21.72 -11.26 5.66
CA GLU A 116 22.91 -11.48 4.88
C GLU A 116 24.07 -11.92 5.73
N GLU A 117 24.19 -11.36 6.92
CA GLU A 117 25.22 -11.79 7.83
C GLU A 117 25.01 -13.23 8.27
N ARG A 118 23.77 -13.60 8.52
CA ARG A 118 23.48 -14.98 8.89
C ARG A 118 23.79 -15.92 7.74
N LYS A 119 23.48 -15.52 6.52
CA LYS A 119 23.78 -16.34 5.36
C LYS A 119 25.28 -16.54 5.20
N LYS A 120 26.06 -15.54 5.47
CA LYS A 120 27.51 -15.67 5.41
C LYS A 120 28.03 -16.69 6.39
N ILE A 121 27.49 -16.69 7.58
CA ILE A 121 27.88 -17.67 8.58
C ILE A 121 27.47 -19.06 8.15
N TYR A 122 26.27 -19.18 7.60
CA TYR A 122 25.77 -20.46 7.12
C TYR A 122 26.61 -21.04 6.01
N ILE A 123 26.97 -20.18 5.05
CA ILE A 123 27.73 -20.63 3.91
C ILE A 123 29.13 -21.05 4.30
N LYS A 124 29.73 -20.36 5.23
CA LYS A 124 31.09 -20.70 5.67
C LYS A 124 31.18 -22.02 6.38
N ALA A 125 30.16 -22.38 7.12
CA ALA A 125 30.19 -23.63 7.88
C ALA A 125 30.40 -24.87 7.00
N PRO A 126 29.62 -25.02 5.91
CA PRO A 126 29.85 -26.18 5.03
C PRO A 126 31.20 -26.20 4.39
N GLU A 127 31.73 -25.05 4.06
CA GLU A 127 33.03 -24.97 3.42
C GLU A 127 34.15 -25.41 4.33
N LYS A 128 34.01 -25.11 5.61
CA LYS A 128 35.01 -25.52 6.57
C LYS A 128 35.06 -27.01 6.81
N VAL A 129 33.92 -27.64 6.64
CA VAL A 129 33.85 -29.09 6.86
C VAL A 129 34.50 -29.86 5.74
N SER A 130 34.42 -29.35 4.57
CA SER A 130 35.02 -30.02 3.43
C SER A 130 36.51 -29.71 3.33
#